data_c3748ae8931f0ca1b726fb825a2d7d56
#
_entry.id   c3748ae8931f0ca1b726fb825a2d7d56
#
_cell.length_a   1.000
_cell.length_b   1.000
_cell.length_c   1.000
_cell.angle_alpha   90.00
_cell.angle_beta   90.00
_cell.angle_gamma   90.00
#
_symmetry.space_group_name_H-M   'P 1'
#
loop_
_entity.id
_entity.type
_entity.pdbx_description
1 polymer ?
#
loop_
_entity_poly.entity_id
_entity_poly.type
_entity_poly.pdbx_seq_one_letter_code
_entity_poly.pdbx_strand_id
1 'polypeptide(L)'
;MAIGANAQINELPRSTPEEQGVPSKALVALFDSLHVMPGTDIHSMIVMRHGKVVGEFYPAPFAPEYQHTQYSSSKTLVSLAVGIAIDENRLRLTDRVAAFFPEHLPDSISTNLAAMTLEDLLTMQSGIKPDWGMRAKVTNWVETFLSKPVVNKPGEVFAYDSMVTYMISAIVQKVTGKTVLEYLKEKLFGPMGITEVNWEISPEGINTGGWGLHIQSESLAKVGQMWLDGGVWDGKQLVSKEWIEQMGTKHANGGDYGYGYQVWMCKYPSAVRADGALGQYVIVVPEKDVVIVLTEASFTNGKPQRGLIWDKFLPALADGPLPASKDYELLKKKQAAYTLELPAGKAASSVEKKIVGKKIVIPGKNVPIANYGWKEVSLEKVGKQQMLMHIVMQDGSTYTQKLGYRNWETSEIAGYPPYSLNPIDWKKGLEGPFYASASYSWEKNTLNTSFHYVNWVTSIHIQWKFAADGKSAELSITNNLAKNKVVTVECKVE
;
A
#
# COMPACT_ATOMS: atom_id res chain seq x y z
N MET A 1 12.36 8.26 -40.31
CA MET A 1 13.09 7.36 -39.36
C MET A 1 13.06 8.06 -38.01
N ALA A 2 12.10 7.66 -37.13
CA ALA A 2 12.04 8.13 -35.77
C ALA A 2 12.80 7.10 -34.94
N ILE A 3 13.93 7.53 -34.39
CA ILE A 3 14.69 6.76 -33.41
C ILE A 3 13.88 6.81 -32.11
N GLY A 4 13.18 5.71 -31.81
CA GLY A 4 12.57 5.53 -30.50
C GLY A 4 13.67 5.57 -29.44
N ALA A 5 13.63 6.59 -28.59
CA ALA A 5 14.35 6.56 -27.34
C ALA A 5 13.75 5.40 -26.53
N ASN A 6 14.44 4.26 -26.48
CA ASN A 6 14.21 3.25 -25.47
C ASN A 6 14.36 3.94 -24.12
N ALA A 7 13.25 4.17 -23.43
CA ALA A 7 13.29 4.44 -22.01
C ALA A 7 13.99 3.21 -21.39
N GLN A 8 15.23 3.35 -21.03
CA GLN A 8 15.96 2.36 -20.25
C GLN A 8 15.19 2.25 -18.94
N ILE A 9 14.44 1.15 -18.76
CA ILE A 9 13.82 0.83 -17.49
C ILE A 9 15.00 0.74 -16.54
N ASN A 10 15.12 1.69 -15.65
CA ASN A 10 16.25 1.80 -14.72
C ASN A 10 15.96 0.84 -13.55
N GLU A 11 16.01 -0.48 -13.86
CA GLU A 11 15.83 -1.53 -12.87
C GLU A 11 16.98 -1.52 -11.87
N LEU A 12 16.66 -1.86 -10.61
CA LEU A 12 17.68 -2.05 -9.59
C LEU A 12 18.63 -3.19 -10.01
N PRO A 13 19.93 -3.09 -9.74
CA PRO A 13 20.86 -4.20 -10.03
C PRO A 13 20.52 -5.42 -9.17
N ARG A 14 20.62 -6.60 -9.78
CA ARG A 14 20.39 -7.89 -9.10
C ARG A 14 21.72 -8.63 -8.91
N SER A 15 21.77 -9.47 -7.89
CA SER A 15 22.92 -10.32 -7.58
C SER A 15 22.43 -11.66 -7.00
N THR A 16 23.27 -12.68 -7.06
CA THR A 16 23.01 -13.86 -6.24
C THR A 16 23.10 -13.49 -4.76
N PRO A 17 22.25 -14.06 -3.89
CA PRO A 17 22.29 -13.76 -2.46
C PRO A 17 23.67 -14.00 -1.84
N GLU A 18 24.30 -15.10 -2.20
CA GLU A 18 25.60 -15.50 -1.68
C GLU A 18 26.72 -14.49 -1.97
N GLU A 19 26.74 -13.89 -3.17
CA GLU A 19 27.69 -12.82 -3.51
C GLU A 19 27.56 -11.60 -2.60
N GLN A 20 26.40 -11.40 -2.03
CA GLN A 20 26.13 -10.29 -1.11
C GLN A 20 26.10 -10.77 0.36
N GLY A 21 26.65 -11.95 0.67
CA GLY A 21 26.70 -12.47 2.04
C GLY A 21 25.31 -12.86 2.62
N VAL A 22 24.32 -13.09 1.77
CA VAL A 22 22.98 -13.53 2.17
C VAL A 22 22.85 -15.02 1.87
N PRO A 23 22.68 -15.89 2.86
CA PRO A 23 22.42 -17.30 2.56
C PRO A 23 21.06 -17.46 1.87
N SER A 24 21.00 -18.07 0.68
CA SER A 24 19.74 -18.36 -0.02
C SER A 24 18.76 -19.13 0.85
N LYS A 25 19.24 -20.05 1.70
CA LYS A 25 18.41 -20.77 2.66
C LYS A 25 17.70 -19.86 3.67
N ALA A 26 18.33 -18.72 4.04
CA ALA A 26 17.70 -17.75 4.95
C ALA A 26 16.56 -16.99 4.27
N LEU A 27 16.70 -16.65 2.98
CA LEU A 27 15.61 -16.08 2.17
C LEU A 27 14.47 -17.08 1.97
N VAL A 28 14.79 -18.33 1.65
CA VAL A 28 13.79 -19.40 1.55
C VAL A 28 13.00 -19.52 2.86
N ALA A 29 13.69 -19.59 3.99
CA ALA A 29 13.05 -19.73 5.30
C ALA A 29 12.19 -18.50 5.65
N LEU A 30 12.65 -17.28 5.31
CA LEU A 30 11.89 -16.05 5.50
C LEU A 30 10.63 -16.05 4.65
N PHE A 31 10.73 -16.29 3.34
CA PHE A 31 9.61 -16.29 2.41
C PHE A 31 8.59 -17.38 2.72
N ASP A 32 9.04 -18.62 3.01
CA ASP A 32 8.16 -19.70 3.44
C ASP A 32 7.39 -19.35 4.72
N SER A 33 8.09 -18.79 5.72
CA SER A 33 7.46 -18.43 7.00
C SER A 33 6.43 -17.32 6.84
N LEU A 34 6.70 -16.33 5.99
CA LEU A 34 5.77 -15.25 5.67
C LEU A 34 4.57 -15.77 4.88
N HIS A 35 4.80 -16.63 3.89
CA HIS A 35 3.76 -17.16 3.01
C HIS A 35 2.69 -17.98 3.75
N VAL A 36 3.07 -18.71 4.79
CA VAL A 36 2.14 -19.54 5.58
C VAL A 36 1.67 -18.85 6.87
N MET A 37 2.01 -17.56 7.05
CA MET A 37 1.68 -16.84 8.29
C MET A 37 0.18 -16.59 8.42
N PRO A 38 -0.49 -17.10 9.49
CA PRO A 38 -1.92 -16.91 9.67
C PRO A 38 -2.32 -15.42 9.74
N GLY A 39 -3.42 -15.07 9.08
CA GLY A 39 -3.96 -13.70 9.08
C GLY A 39 -3.11 -12.71 8.30
N THR A 40 -2.31 -13.20 7.37
CA THR A 40 -1.44 -12.39 6.52
C THR A 40 -1.41 -12.94 5.11
N ASP A 41 -1.72 -12.09 4.13
CA ASP A 41 -1.50 -12.33 2.72
C ASP A 41 -0.32 -11.44 2.28
N ILE A 42 0.81 -12.04 1.96
CA ILE A 42 1.96 -11.31 1.41
C ILE A 42 1.66 -10.98 -0.04
N HIS A 43 1.85 -9.70 -0.42
CA HIS A 43 1.67 -9.23 -1.78
C HIS A 43 3.01 -9.08 -2.50
N SER A 44 4.01 -8.51 -1.83
CA SER A 44 5.37 -8.44 -2.34
C SER A 44 6.38 -8.34 -1.21
N MET A 45 7.59 -8.84 -1.45
CA MET A 45 8.76 -8.51 -0.65
C MET A 45 9.97 -8.37 -1.56
N ILE A 46 10.76 -7.32 -1.34
CA ILE A 46 12.06 -7.13 -1.97
C ILE A 46 13.11 -7.01 -0.87
N VAL A 47 14.17 -7.77 -0.99
CA VAL A 47 15.33 -7.69 -0.09
C VAL A 47 16.53 -7.22 -0.91
N MET A 48 17.11 -6.11 -0.49
CA MET A 48 18.35 -5.57 -1.05
C MET A 48 19.47 -5.64 -0.05
N ARG A 49 20.69 -5.86 -0.56
CA ARG A 49 21.92 -5.73 0.19
C ARG A 49 23.03 -5.19 -0.70
N HIS A 50 23.85 -4.28 -0.18
CA HIS A 50 24.93 -3.60 -0.91
C HIS A 50 24.45 -3.01 -2.24
N GLY A 51 23.29 -2.35 -2.22
CA GLY A 51 22.67 -1.72 -3.39
C GLY A 51 22.09 -2.68 -4.42
N LYS A 52 22.02 -4.00 -4.16
CA LYS A 52 21.55 -5.02 -5.12
C LYS A 52 20.36 -5.79 -4.57
N VAL A 53 19.38 -6.08 -5.41
CA VAL A 53 18.31 -7.00 -5.07
C VAL A 53 18.86 -8.42 -5.00
N VAL A 54 18.69 -9.05 -3.85
CA VAL A 54 19.15 -10.42 -3.54
C VAL A 54 18.01 -11.41 -3.38
N GLY A 55 16.79 -10.93 -3.27
CA GLY A 55 15.59 -11.75 -3.20
C GLY A 55 14.33 -10.94 -3.49
N GLU A 56 13.44 -11.54 -4.27
CA GLU A 56 12.14 -10.99 -4.62
C GLU A 56 11.06 -12.04 -4.33
N PHE A 57 9.91 -11.60 -3.86
CA PHE A 57 8.82 -12.48 -3.47
C PHE A 57 7.50 -11.82 -3.87
N TYR A 58 6.86 -12.34 -4.91
CA TYR A 58 5.56 -11.88 -5.39
C TYR A 58 4.64 -13.10 -5.54
N PRO A 59 3.90 -13.49 -4.48
CA PRO A 59 2.93 -14.56 -4.60
C PRO A 59 1.84 -14.19 -5.61
N ALA A 60 1.59 -15.06 -6.60
CA ALA A 60 0.48 -14.82 -7.51
C ALA A 60 -0.84 -14.66 -6.72
N PRO A 61 -1.69 -13.67 -7.05
CA PRO A 61 -1.72 -12.91 -8.30
C PRO A 61 -0.92 -11.60 -8.31
N PHE A 62 -0.18 -11.27 -7.28
CA PHE A 62 0.61 -10.04 -7.25
C PHE A 62 1.85 -10.16 -8.14
N ALA A 63 2.28 -9.02 -8.70
CA ALA A 63 3.38 -8.95 -9.64
C ALA A 63 4.05 -7.57 -9.58
N PRO A 64 5.31 -7.44 -10.03
CA PRO A 64 6.10 -6.21 -9.89
C PRO A 64 5.53 -5.01 -10.64
N GLU A 65 4.77 -5.22 -11.72
CA GLU A 65 4.17 -4.13 -12.51
C GLU A 65 3.03 -3.39 -11.82
N TYR A 66 2.43 -3.95 -10.76
CA TYR A 66 1.30 -3.29 -10.10
C TYR A 66 1.76 -2.28 -9.06
N GLN A 67 1.18 -1.08 -9.13
CA GLN A 67 1.23 -0.13 -8.02
C GLN A 67 0.42 -0.70 -6.85
N HIS A 68 0.89 -0.45 -5.64
CA HIS A 68 0.21 -0.89 -4.43
C HIS A 68 0.00 0.26 -3.45
N THR A 69 -1.13 0.28 -2.76
CA THR A 69 -1.43 1.28 -1.72
C THR A 69 -0.43 1.21 -0.57
N GLN A 70 0.03 2.37 -0.10
CA GLN A 70 1.07 2.46 0.94
C GLN A 70 0.54 2.90 2.30
N TYR A 71 -0.71 3.32 2.38
CA TYR A 71 -1.25 3.88 3.62
C TYR A 71 -0.26 4.85 4.30
N SER A 72 0.02 4.66 5.59
CA SER A 72 0.86 5.57 6.36
C SER A 72 2.35 5.56 5.99
N SER A 73 2.85 4.61 5.19
CA SER A 73 4.20 4.71 4.61
C SER A 73 4.35 5.95 3.73
N SER A 74 3.24 6.51 3.22
CA SER A 74 3.20 7.79 2.52
C SER A 74 3.83 8.94 3.31
N LYS A 75 3.72 8.92 4.64
CA LYS A 75 4.24 9.97 5.53
C LYS A 75 5.75 10.19 5.38
N THR A 76 6.48 9.10 5.18
CA THR A 76 7.94 9.16 4.99
C THR A 76 8.31 9.92 3.72
N LEU A 77 7.52 9.76 2.64
CA LEU A 77 7.73 10.50 1.39
C LEU A 77 7.40 12.00 1.56
N VAL A 78 6.41 12.35 2.39
CA VAL A 78 6.15 13.75 2.76
C VAL A 78 7.33 14.34 3.53
N SER A 79 7.95 13.58 4.44
CA SER A 79 9.17 14.02 5.14
C SER A 79 10.32 14.28 4.16
N LEU A 80 10.52 13.42 3.15
CA LEU A 80 11.53 13.67 2.11
C LEU A 80 11.23 14.96 1.33
N ALA A 81 9.95 15.23 1.01
CA ALA A 81 9.57 16.49 0.36
C ALA A 81 9.87 17.72 1.23
N VAL A 82 9.66 17.61 2.55
CA VAL A 82 10.03 18.68 3.50
C VAL A 82 11.54 18.89 3.50
N GLY A 83 12.34 17.82 3.54
CA GLY A 83 13.80 17.92 3.49
C GLY A 83 14.29 18.66 2.25
N ILE A 84 13.78 18.31 1.09
CA ILE A 84 14.11 19.00 -0.17
C ILE A 84 13.71 20.47 -0.10
N ALA A 85 12.54 20.79 0.47
CA ALA A 85 12.10 22.19 0.60
C ALA A 85 12.96 22.98 1.61
N ILE A 86 13.51 22.34 2.63
CA ILE A 86 14.48 22.95 3.55
C ILE A 86 15.81 23.19 2.84
N ASP A 87 16.30 22.22 2.07
CA ASP A 87 17.53 22.34 1.26
C ASP A 87 17.41 23.50 0.23
N GLU A 88 16.21 23.73 -0.28
CA GLU A 88 15.89 24.88 -1.14
C GLU A 88 15.65 26.21 -0.38
N ASN A 89 15.82 26.25 0.94
CA ASN A 89 15.54 27.40 1.79
C ASN A 89 14.08 27.90 1.75
N ARG A 90 13.12 27.03 1.44
CA ARG A 90 11.69 27.33 1.41
C ARG A 90 10.99 27.11 2.75
N LEU A 91 11.55 26.25 3.60
CA LEU A 91 11.02 25.86 4.90
C LEU A 91 12.12 25.84 5.97
N ARG A 92 11.68 26.03 7.21
CA ARG A 92 12.50 25.82 8.42
C ARG A 92 11.68 25.04 9.44
N LEU A 93 12.32 24.21 10.23
CA LEU A 93 11.67 23.46 11.31
C LEU A 93 10.90 24.34 12.29
N THR A 94 11.40 25.56 12.51
CA THR A 94 10.82 26.55 13.44
C THR A 94 9.68 27.37 12.86
N ASP A 95 9.34 27.20 11.60
CA ASP A 95 8.24 27.96 10.96
C ASP A 95 6.91 27.64 11.64
N ARG A 96 6.12 28.69 11.90
CA ARG A 96 4.83 28.56 12.58
C ARG A 96 3.75 28.10 11.61
N VAL A 97 3.05 27.01 11.98
CA VAL A 97 2.00 26.41 11.15
C VAL A 97 0.91 27.42 10.80
N ALA A 98 0.47 28.23 11.78
CA ALA A 98 -0.55 29.24 11.60
C ALA A 98 -0.15 30.33 10.55
N ALA A 99 1.14 30.59 10.38
CA ALA A 99 1.62 31.61 9.44
C ALA A 99 1.45 31.24 7.96
N PHE A 100 1.32 29.94 7.65
CA PHE A 100 1.13 29.49 6.27
C PHE A 100 -0.30 29.69 5.76
N PHE A 101 -1.29 29.76 6.66
CA PHE A 101 -2.72 29.77 6.31
C PHE A 101 -3.49 30.85 7.08
N PRO A 102 -3.08 32.13 6.99
CA PRO A 102 -3.78 33.19 7.72
C PRO A 102 -5.27 33.31 7.36
N GLU A 103 -5.63 32.94 6.12
CA GLU A 103 -6.99 32.94 5.60
C GLU A 103 -7.89 31.85 6.17
N HIS A 104 -7.33 30.85 6.86
CA HIS A 104 -8.04 29.71 7.44
C HIS A 104 -7.97 29.68 8.97
N LEU A 105 -7.45 30.73 9.59
CA LEU A 105 -7.37 30.81 11.05
C LEU A 105 -8.74 31.12 11.66
N PRO A 106 -9.04 30.55 12.84
CA PRO A 106 -10.23 30.94 13.61
C PRO A 106 -10.10 32.40 14.11
N ASP A 107 -11.23 33.04 14.41
CA ASP A 107 -11.29 34.41 14.92
C ASP A 107 -10.41 34.64 16.18
N SER A 108 -10.23 33.59 16.98
CA SER A 108 -9.36 33.60 18.16
C SER A 108 -8.34 32.48 18.10
N ILE A 109 -7.07 32.84 18.14
CA ILE A 109 -5.94 31.90 18.06
C ILE A 109 -5.43 31.64 19.50
N SER A 110 -5.44 30.38 19.91
CA SER A 110 -4.84 29.99 21.20
C SER A 110 -3.32 30.16 21.18
N THR A 111 -2.73 30.38 22.37
CA THR A 111 -1.27 30.44 22.51
C THR A 111 -0.58 29.19 21.95
N ASN A 112 -1.19 28.00 22.16
CA ASN A 112 -0.64 26.76 21.66
C ASN A 112 -0.70 26.68 20.12
N LEU A 113 -1.82 27.08 19.48
CA LEU A 113 -1.90 27.12 18.02
C LEU A 113 -0.87 28.11 17.42
N ALA A 114 -0.74 29.29 18.02
CA ALA A 114 0.25 30.27 17.62
C ALA A 114 1.71 29.79 17.77
N ALA A 115 1.95 28.92 18.74
CA ALA A 115 3.29 28.37 19.03
C ALA A 115 3.65 27.13 18.17
N MET A 116 2.68 26.45 17.57
CA MET A 116 2.88 25.20 16.83
C MET A 116 3.83 25.41 15.63
N THR A 117 4.84 24.56 15.53
CA THR A 117 5.88 24.60 14.49
C THR A 117 5.77 23.45 13.50
N LEU A 118 6.48 23.54 12.39
CA LEU A 118 6.63 22.45 11.42
C LEU A 118 7.27 21.20 12.10
N GLU A 119 8.23 21.41 13.01
CA GLU A 119 8.86 20.32 13.75
C GLU A 119 7.87 19.57 14.62
N ASP A 120 6.95 20.28 15.30
CA ASP A 120 5.89 19.66 16.11
C ASP A 120 4.98 18.75 15.26
N LEU A 121 4.73 19.12 14.00
CA LEU A 121 3.99 18.28 13.06
C LEU A 121 4.82 17.07 12.62
N LEU A 122 6.09 17.26 12.27
CA LEU A 122 6.98 16.18 11.82
C LEU A 122 7.16 15.09 12.89
N THR A 123 7.17 15.49 14.15
CA THR A 123 7.33 14.60 15.30
C THR A 123 6.03 14.06 15.88
N MET A 124 4.88 14.35 15.25
CA MET A 124 3.55 13.96 15.76
C MET A 124 3.24 14.52 17.17
N GLN A 125 3.69 15.74 17.44
CA GLN A 125 3.54 16.43 18.72
C GLN A 125 2.77 17.75 18.59
N SER A 126 1.79 17.81 17.67
CA SER A 126 0.99 19.02 17.40
C SER A 126 0.20 19.55 18.60
N GLY A 127 -0.04 18.72 19.63
CA GLY A 127 -0.91 19.05 20.76
C GLY A 127 -2.41 18.91 20.48
N ILE A 128 -2.80 18.59 19.25
CA ILE A 128 -4.19 18.32 18.85
C ILE A 128 -4.53 16.85 19.14
N LYS A 129 -5.73 16.61 19.66
CA LYS A 129 -6.24 15.24 19.82
C LYS A 129 -6.58 14.64 18.46
N PRO A 130 -6.04 13.47 18.10
CA PRO A 130 -6.33 12.81 16.82
C PRO A 130 -7.82 12.58 16.60
N ASP A 131 -8.30 12.87 15.39
CA ASP A 131 -9.69 12.68 15.00
C ASP A 131 -9.79 12.17 13.57
N TRP A 132 -9.92 10.86 13.43
CA TRP A 132 -10.06 10.19 12.15
C TRP A 132 -11.37 10.49 11.42
N GLY A 133 -12.40 10.93 12.16
CA GLY A 133 -13.71 11.29 11.61
C GLY A 133 -13.70 12.61 10.82
N MET A 134 -12.69 13.43 10.99
CA MET A 134 -12.56 14.73 10.32
C MET A 134 -12.63 14.62 8.79
N ARG A 135 -12.02 13.59 8.23
CA ARG A 135 -11.97 13.30 6.79
C ARG A 135 -13.34 13.09 6.14
N ALA A 136 -14.27 12.57 6.92
CA ALA A 136 -15.54 12.06 6.41
C ALA A 136 -16.63 13.11 6.24
N LYS A 137 -16.50 14.27 6.88
CA LYS A 137 -17.60 15.21 7.10
C LYS A 137 -17.36 16.64 6.61
N VAL A 138 -16.14 16.97 6.20
CA VAL A 138 -15.73 18.35 5.93
C VAL A 138 -15.08 18.49 4.56
N THR A 139 -15.24 19.65 3.94
CA THR A 139 -14.71 19.98 2.63
C THR A 139 -13.41 20.80 2.69
N ASN A 140 -13.16 21.49 3.81
CA ASN A 140 -11.93 22.25 4.04
C ASN A 140 -11.18 21.66 5.24
N TRP A 141 -10.17 20.86 4.96
CA TRP A 141 -9.44 20.16 6.02
C TRP A 141 -8.39 21.02 6.69
N VAL A 142 -7.80 21.98 5.96
CA VAL A 142 -6.85 22.94 6.54
C VAL A 142 -7.55 23.78 7.61
N GLU A 143 -8.67 24.37 7.28
CA GLU A 143 -9.48 25.16 8.22
C GLU A 143 -9.98 24.33 9.40
N THR A 144 -10.48 23.11 9.11
CA THR A 144 -10.95 22.18 10.13
C THR A 144 -9.83 21.81 11.11
N PHE A 145 -8.62 21.57 10.62
CA PHE A 145 -7.47 21.27 11.48
C PHE A 145 -7.10 22.46 12.36
N LEU A 146 -7.00 23.65 11.78
CA LEU A 146 -6.63 24.89 12.51
C LEU A 146 -7.69 25.35 13.51
N SER A 147 -8.95 24.97 13.31
CA SER A 147 -10.06 25.26 14.25
C SER A 147 -10.13 24.28 15.42
N LYS A 148 -9.35 23.20 15.43
CA LYS A 148 -9.36 22.23 16.53
C LYS A 148 -8.68 22.78 17.78
N PRO A 149 -9.16 22.42 18.99
CA PRO A 149 -8.47 22.75 20.22
C PRO A 149 -7.08 22.12 20.29
N VAL A 150 -6.06 22.93 20.54
CA VAL A 150 -4.69 22.48 20.82
C VAL A 150 -4.55 22.28 22.32
N VAL A 151 -4.91 21.08 22.80
CA VAL A 151 -5.11 20.79 24.23
C VAL A 151 -3.81 20.58 24.99
N ASN A 152 -2.75 20.12 24.32
CA ASN A 152 -1.41 20.01 24.87
C ASN A 152 -0.51 21.09 24.29
N LYS A 153 0.55 21.42 24.98
CA LYS A 153 1.57 22.30 24.38
C LYS A 153 2.28 21.55 23.25
N PRO A 154 2.43 22.17 22.06
CA PRO A 154 3.16 21.58 20.96
C PRO A 154 4.58 21.17 21.38
N GLY A 155 5.08 20.05 20.87
CA GLY A 155 6.37 19.48 21.21
C GLY A 155 6.41 18.59 22.46
N GLU A 156 5.33 18.47 23.25
CA GLU A 156 5.37 17.74 24.52
C GLU A 156 4.78 16.32 24.46
N VAL A 157 3.67 16.12 23.72
CA VAL A 157 2.92 14.86 23.75
C VAL A 157 2.85 14.25 22.36
N PHE A 158 3.40 13.06 22.21
CA PHE A 158 3.26 12.26 20.98
C PHE A 158 1.82 11.77 20.80
N ALA A 159 1.21 12.13 19.67
CA ALA A 159 -0.13 11.69 19.28
C ALA A 159 -0.18 11.45 17.78
N TYR A 160 -0.08 10.18 17.38
CA TYR A 160 -0.04 9.80 15.97
C TYR A 160 -1.34 10.18 15.26
N ASP A 161 -1.25 11.08 14.27
CA ASP A 161 -2.38 11.59 13.53
C ASP A 161 -2.04 11.81 12.06
N SER A 162 -2.81 11.20 11.15
CA SER A 162 -2.62 11.38 9.70
C SER A 162 -2.98 12.78 9.21
N MET A 163 -3.84 13.52 9.95
CA MET A 163 -4.18 14.89 9.57
C MET A 163 -3.05 15.86 9.86
N VAL A 164 -2.18 15.53 10.81
CA VAL A 164 -0.90 16.26 11.01
C VAL A 164 -0.04 16.19 9.76
N THR A 165 0.10 15.00 9.16
CA THR A 165 0.86 14.86 7.91
C THR A 165 0.16 15.50 6.72
N TYR A 166 -1.19 15.49 6.69
CA TYR A 166 -1.93 16.26 5.71
C TYR A 166 -1.59 17.76 5.78
N MET A 167 -1.48 18.32 6.99
CA MET A 167 -1.05 19.72 7.17
C MET A 167 0.37 19.97 6.66
N ILE A 168 1.30 19.02 6.87
CA ILE A 168 2.64 19.09 6.28
C ILE A 168 2.56 19.11 4.75
N SER A 169 1.72 18.24 4.16
CA SER A 169 1.47 18.22 2.71
C SER A 169 0.93 19.55 2.20
N ALA A 170 -0.02 20.16 2.93
CA ALA A 170 -0.57 21.48 2.59
C ALA A 170 0.50 22.59 2.68
N ILE A 171 1.39 22.53 3.68
CA ILE A 171 2.51 23.48 3.81
C ILE A 171 3.48 23.34 2.64
N VAL A 172 3.87 22.11 2.28
CA VAL A 172 4.73 21.87 1.10
C VAL A 172 4.11 22.46 -0.15
N GLN A 173 2.81 22.19 -0.38
CA GLN A 173 2.10 22.76 -1.54
C GLN A 173 2.05 24.30 -1.49
N LYS A 174 1.84 24.90 -0.34
CA LYS A 174 1.79 26.37 -0.16
C LYS A 174 3.11 27.02 -0.54
N VAL A 175 4.25 26.45 -0.12
CA VAL A 175 5.56 27.08 -0.33
C VAL A 175 6.20 26.74 -1.68
N THR A 176 5.81 25.63 -2.30
CA THR A 176 6.37 25.19 -3.59
C THR A 176 5.49 25.54 -4.78
N GLY A 177 4.18 25.77 -4.54
CA GLY A 177 3.17 25.92 -5.60
C GLY A 177 2.81 24.62 -6.30
N LYS A 178 3.26 23.46 -5.77
CA LYS A 178 3.07 22.12 -6.34
C LYS A 178 2.53 21.19 -5.28
N THR A 179 1.66 20.25 -5.66
CA THR A 179 1.32 19.14 -4.77
C THR A 179 2.58 18.38 -4.35
N VAL A 180 2.54 17.65 -3.23
CA VAL A 180 3.69 16.81 -2.81
C VAL A 180 4.09 15.85 -3.91
N LEU A 181 3.12 15.25 -4.61
CA LEU A 181 3.40 14.33 -5.72
C LEU A 181 4.13 15.03 -6.87
N GLU A 182 3.65 16.18 -7.33
CA GLU A 182 4.28 16.95 -8.41
C GLU A 182 5.69 17.40 -8.02
N TYR A 183 5.86 17.84 -6.77
CA TYR A 183 7.15 18.26 -6.25
C TYR A 183 8.14 17.08 -6.17
N LEU A 184 7.70 15.94 -5.66
CA LEU A 184 8.52 14.72 -5.64
C LEU A 184 8.78 14.15 -7.04
N LYS A 185 7.82 14.25 -7.98
CA LYS A 185 8.06 13.87 -9.39
C LYS A 185 9.21 14.66 -10.00
N GLU A 186 9.29 15.95 -9.71
CA GLU A 186 10.39 16.79 -10.21
C GLU A 186 11.73 16.52 -9.51
N LYS A 187 11.72 16.45 -8.18
CA LYS A 187 12.94 16.50 -7.37
C LYS A 187 13.51 15.12 -7.00
N LEU A 188 12.67 14.10 -6.92
CA LEU A 188 13.04 12.79 -6.43
C LEU A 188 12.70 11.69 -7.44
N PHE A 189 11.44 11.51 -7.78
CA PHE A 189 10.98 10.38 -8.60
C PHE A 189 11.52 10.43 -10.02
N GLY A 190 11.52 11.61 -10.67
CA GLY A 190 12.06 11.78 -12.01
C GLY A 190 13.55 11.41 -12.10
N PRO A 191 14.43 11.99 -11.26
CA PRO A 191 15.83 11.58 -11.19
C PRO A 191 16.05 10.08 -10.92
N MET A 192 15.14 9.41 -10.21
CA MET A 192 15.19 7.98 -9.90
C MET A 192 14.54 7.09 -10.98
N GLY A 193 13.99 7.69 -12.04
CA GLY A 193 13.27 6.95 -13.08
C GLY A 193 11.96 6.31 -12.59
N ILE A 194 11.33 6.90 -11.57
CA ILE A 194 10.04 6.45 -11.02
C ILE A 194 8.93 7.24 -11.71
N THR A 195 8.16 6.58 -12.58
CA THR A 195 7.06 7.18 -13.36
C THR A 195 5.70 6.75 -12.86
N GLU A 196 5.59 5.48 -12.44
CA GLU A 196 4.34 4.83 -12.05
C GLU A 196 4.04 5.11 -10.56
N VAL A 197 3.46 6.29 -10.30
CA VAL A 197 3.12 6.75 -8.95
C VAL A 197 1.89 7.65 -8.96
N ASN A 198 0.95 7.36 -8.07
CA ASN A 198 -0.27 8.12 -7.85
C ASN A 198 -0.41 8.47 -6.37
N TRP A 199 -1.18 9.51 -6.06
CA TRP A 199 -1.46 9.92 -4.69
C TRP A 199 -2.85 10.51 -4.56
N GLU A 200 -3.64 10.02 -3.60
CA GLU A 200 -4.95 10.59 -3.30
C GLU A 200 -4.85 12.09 -2.94
N ILE A 201 -5.87 12.84 -3.35
CA ILE A 201 -6.01 14.27 -3.03
C ILE A 201 -7.24 14.52 -2.16
N SER A 202 -7.17 15.56 -1.33
CA SER A 202 -8.29 16.08 -0.58
C SER A 202 -9.30 16.81 -1.48
N PRO A 203 -10.48 17.18 -0.95
CA PRO A 203 -11.42 18.02 -1.70
C PRO A 203 -10.83 19.34 -2.21
N GLU A 204 -9.81 19.87 -1.51
CA GLU A 204 -9.09 21.11 -1.86
C GLU A 204 -7.97 20.90 -2.90
N GLY A 205 -7.75 19.67 -3.36
CA GLY A 205 -6.70 19.36 -4.33
C GLY A 205 -5.30 19.22 -3.73
N ILE A 206 -5.21 18.95 -2.42
CA ILE A 206 -3.95 18.73 -1.70
C ILE A 206 -3.73 17.22 -1.55
N ASN A 207 -2.53 16.70 -1.80
CA ASN A 207 -2.26 15.29 -1.53
C ASN A 207 -2.51 14.96 -0.05
N THR A 208 -3.16 13.83 0.23
CA THR A 208 -3.54 13.43 1.59
C THR A 208 -2.36 13.29 2.55
N GLY A 209 -1.15 13.07 2.01
CA GLY A 209 0.11 13.02 2.75
C GLY A 209 0.19 11.89 3.77
N GLY A 210 -0.75 11.83 4.70
CA GLY A 210 -0.79 10.83 5.76
C GLY A 210 -1.15 9.40 5.30
N TRP A 211 -1.61 9.25 4.05
CA TRP A 211 -1.94 8.02 3.32
C TRP A 211 -2.07 8.35 1.83
N GLY A 212 -2.51 7.38 1.02
CA GLY A 212 -2.98 7.61 -0.35
C GLY A 212 -1.92 7.50 -1.44
N LEU A 213 -0.65 7.27 -1.10
CA LEU A 213 0.38 6.94 -2.08
C LEU A 213 0.15 5.54 -2.64
N HIS A 214 0.20 5.43 -3.97
CA HIS A 214 0.22 4.18 -4.74
C HIS A 214 1.47 4.16 -5.60
N ILE A 215 2.29 3.12 -5.43
CA ILE A 215 3.61 3.02 -6.05
C ILE A 215 4.03 1.56 -6.16
N GLN A 216 4.88 1.22 -7.13
CA GLN A 216 5.45 -0.11 -7.27
C GLN A 216 6.45 -0.42 -6.15
N SER A 217 6.55 -1.69 -5.77
CA SER A 217 7.47 -2.12 -4.71
C SER A 217 8.95 -1.90 -5.06
N GLU A 218 9.34 -2.05 -6.33
CA GLU A 218 10.70 -1.74 -6.78
C GLU A 218 11.01 -0.24 -6.68
N SER A 219 10.04 0.62 -6.97
CA SER A 219 10.18 2.06 -6.79
C SER A 219 10.39 2.44 -5.31
N LEU A 220 9.69 1.76 -4.40
CA LEU A 220 9.94 1.91 -2.95
C LEU A 220 11.32 1.40 -2.54
N ALA A 221 11.81 0.32 -3.14
CA ALA A 221 13.14 -0.20 -2.90
C ALA A 221 14.23 0.79 -3.35
N LYS A 222 14.03 1.48 -4.48
CA LYS A 222 14.89 2.60 -4.90
C LYS A 222 14.90 3.73 -3.85
N VAL A 223 13.72 4.15 -3.37
CA VAL A 223 13.63 5.18 -2.31
C VAL A 223 14.33 4.71 -1.04
N GLY A 224 14.16 3.45 -0.65
CA GLY A 224 14.83 2.86 0.51
C GLY A 224 16.35 2.84 0.34
N GLN A 225 16.87 2.53 -0.86
CA GLN A 225 18.29 2.56 -1.14
C GLN A 225 18.85 3.99 -1.10
N MET A 226 18.19 4.96 -1.74
CA MET A 226 18.54 6.37 -1.65
C MET A 226 18.59 6.84 -0.19
N TRP A 227 17.63 6.41 0.62
CA TRP A 227 17.61 6.71 2.05
C TRP A 227 18.80 6.08 2.79
N LEU A 228 19.11 4.81 2.52
CA LEU A 228 20.29 4.12 3.08
C LEU A 228 21.60 4.82 2.70
N ASP A 229 21.70 5.33 1.47
CA ASP A 229 22.86 6.03 0.93
C ASP A 229 22.93 7.52 1.32
N GLY A 230 22.21 7.92 2.39
CA GLY A 230 22.28 9.29 2.92
C GLY A 230 21.73 10.35 1.94
N GLY A 231 20.71 9.98 1.16
CA GLY A 231 20.05 10.90 0.22
C GLY A 231 20.67 10.96 -1.18
N VAL A 232 21.64 10.10 -1.45
CA VAL A 232 22.32 10.01 -2.75
C VAL A 232 21.64 9.00 -3.66
N TRP A 233 21.46 9.33 -4.93
CA TRP A 233 21.04 8.44 -6.00
C TRP A 233 21.84 8.70 -7.27
N ASP A 234 22.43 7.66 -7.83
CA ASP A 234 23.28 7.74 -9.05
C ASP A 234 24.32 8.88 -8.97
N GLY A 235 25.01 8.96 -7.83
CA GLY A 235 26.04 9.96 -7.54
C GLY A 235 25.52 11.39 -7.31
N LYS A 236 24.22 11.62 -7.29
CA LYS A 236 23.61 12.92 -7.04
C LYS A 236 22.95 12.96 -5.67
N GLN A 237 23.21 14.02 -4.90
CA GLN A 237 22.49 14.31 -3.67
C GLN A 237 21.08 14.80 -4.02
N LEU A 238 20.05 14.00 -3.75
CA LEU A 238 18.64 14.36 -3.99
C LEU A 238 17.98 14.97 -2.75
N VAL A 239 18.39 14.51 -1.57
CA VAL A 239 17.98 15.03 -0.25
C VAL A 239 19.26 15.16 0.57
N SER A 240 19.45 16.24 1.32
CA SER A 240 20.67 16.44 2.10
C SER A 240 20.91 15.28 3.08
N LYS A 241 22.16 14.95 3.29
CA LYS A 241 22.58 13.94 4.27
C LYS A 241 22.11 14.31 5.68
N GLU A 242 22.21 15.58 6.01
CA GLU A 242 21.78 16.16 7.27
C GLU A 242 20.29 15.89 7.52
N TRP A 243 19.45 16.07 6.48
CA TRP A 243 18.02 15.76 6.60
C TRP A 243 17.76 14.27 6.82
N ILE A 244 18.43 13.40 6.05
CA ILE A 244 18.30 11.95 6.19
C ILE A 244 18.69 11.50 7.61
N GLU A 245 19.76 12.03 8.17
CA GLU A 245 20.20 11.75 9.54
C GLU A 245 19.16 12.25 10.56
N GLN A 246 18.70 13.49 10.44
CA GLN A 246 17.68 14.06 11.33
C GLN A 246 16.36 13.29 11.22
N MET A 247 15.92 12.96 10.01
CA MET A 247 14.71 12.18 9.79
C MET A 247 14.76 10.83 10.52
N GLY A 248 15.92 10.16 10.53
CA GLY A 248 16.18 8.88 11.18
C GLY A 248 16.59 8.98 12.65
N THR A 249 16.60 10.16 13.26
CA THR A 249 16.91 10.35 14.67
C THR A 249 15.64 10.33 15.51
N LYS A 250 15.71 9.81 16.72
CA LYS A 250 14.58 9.81 17.67
C LYS A 250 14.31 11.23 18.20
N HIS A 251 13.16 11.79 17.86
CA HIS A 251 12.67 13.09 18.36
C HIS A 251 11.50 12.95 19.34
N ALA A 252 10.73 11.87 19.27
CA ALA A 252 9.58 11.65 20.13
C ALA A 252 9.49 10.21 20.66
N ASN A 253 8.81 10.03 21.79
CA ASN A 253 8.56 8.72 22.40
C ASN A 253 7.31 8.08 21.78
N GLY A 254 7.39 7.70 20.49
CA GLY A 254 6.33 7.01 19.76
C GLY A 254 6.64 5.54 19.56
N GLY A 255 5.66 4.65 19.76
CA GLY A 255 5.82 3.21 19.60
C GLY A 255 6.84 2.58 20.54
N ASP A 256 7.39 1.41 20.16
CA ASP A 256 8.27 0.62 21.03
C ASP A 256 9.70 1.21 21.11
N TYR A 257 10.17 1.94 20.08
CA TYR A 257 11.58 2.38 19.97
C TYR A 257 11.75 3.89 19.76
N GLY A 258 10.68 4.61 19.44
CA GLY A 258 10.67 6.04 19.19
C GLY A 258 10.20 6.41 17.79
N TYR A 259 10.12 7.72 17.54
CA TYR A 259 9.66 8.32 16.30
C TYR A 259 10.57 9.48 15.89
N GLY A 260 10.94 9.51 14.62
CA GLY A 260 11.72 10.57 13.99
C GLY A 260 10.82 11.56 13.25
N TYR A 261 11.31 12.13 12.15
CA TYR A 261 10.48 12.97 11.29
C TYR A 261 9.69 12.09 10.31
N GLN A 262 8.49 11.69 10.71
CA GLN A 262 7.54 10.84 9.96
C GLN A 262 8.07 9.43 9.66
N VAL A 263 8.94 8.91 10.52
CA VAL A 263 9.50 7.55 10.47
C VAL A 263 9.52 6.90 11.84
N TRP A 264 9.43 5.58 11.88
CA TRP A 264 9.49 4.79 13.11
C TRP A 264 10.89 4.25 13.33
N MET A 265 11.37 4.36 14.55
CA MET A 265 12.59 3.66 14.98
C MET A 265 12.35 2.16 15.08
N CYS A 266 13.39 1.37 14.92
CA CYS A 266 13.35 -0.09 14.94
C CYS A 266 14.14 -0.71 16.10
N LYS A 267 14.06 -2.04 16.21
CA LYS A 267 14.77 -2.83 17.23
C LYS A 267 16.29 -2.73 17.08
N TYR A 268 16.79 -2.77 15.83
CA TYR A 268 18.20 -2.58 15.56
C TYR A 268 18.58 -1.11 15.73
N PRO A 269 19.72 -0.80 16.35
CA PRO A 269 20.24 0.57 16.38
C PRO A 269 20.33 1.15 14.97
N SER A 270 20.13 2.44 14.83
CA SER A 270 20.09 3.16 13.54
C SER A 270 19.07 2.66 12.49
N ALA A 271 18.41 1.52 12.71
CA ALA A 271 17.40 1.03 11.78
C ALA A 271 16.09 1.81 11.93
N VAL A 272 15.51 2.16 10.79
CA VAL A 272 14.29 2.95 10.67
C VAL A 272 13.33 2.32 9.67
N ARG A 273 12.06 2.71 9.75
CA ARG A 273 11.09 2.23 8.76
C ARG A 273 10.00 3.26 8.46
N ALA A 274 9.56 3.29 7.22
CA ALA A 274 8.20 3.68 6.83
C ALA A 274 7.25 2.56 7.25
N ASP A 275 6.06 2.90 7.78
CA ASP A 275 5.12 1.92 8.34
C ASP A 275 3.69 2.30 7.96
N GLY A 276 3.07 1.49 7.12
CA GLY A 276 1.69 1.64 6.67
C GLY A 276 0.76 0.60 7.25
N ALA A 277 -0.50 0.96 7.41
CA ALA A 277 -1.54 0.06 7.88
C ALA A 277 -1.53 -1.24 7.07
N LEU A 278 -1.85 -2.34 7.76
CA LEU A 278 -1.94 -3.68 7.19
C LEU A 278 -0.60 -4.21 6.64
N GLY A 279 0.54 -3.59 7.01
CA GLY A 279 1.86 -4.15 6.75
C GLY A 279 2.57 -3.62 5.50
N GLN A 280 2.51 -2.31 5.26
CA GLN A 280 3.27 -1.68 4.18
C GLN A 280 4.58 -1.11 4.77
N TYR A 281 5.72 -1.70 4.43
CA TYR A 281 7.00 -1.33 5.03
C TYR A 281 8.08 -0.99 4.00
N VAL A 282 8.85 0.05 4.31
CA VAL A 282 10.22 0.23 3.79
C VAL A 282 11.14 0.27 5.01
N ILE A 283 11.92 -0.76 5.19
CA ILE A 283 12.82 -0.95 6.33
C ILE A 283 14.24 -0.70 5.87
N VAL A 284 14.96 0.20 6.53
CA VAL A 284 16.35 0.53 6.25
C VAL A 284 17.19 0.15 7.45
N VAL A 285 18.23 -0.68 7.24
CA VAL A 285 19.11 -1.21 8.29
C VAL A 285 20.56 -0.87 7.94
N PRO A 286 21.04 0.34 8.29
CA PRO A 286 22.37 0.82 7.90
C PRO A 286 23.51 -0.10 8.36
N GLU A 287 23.47 -0.65 9.58
CA GLU A 287 24.51 -1.55 10.11
C GLU A 287 24.68 -2.85 9.30
N LYS A 288 23.71 -3.23 8.50
CA LYS A 288 23.71 -4.44 7.68
C LYS A 288 23.74 -4.16 6.19
N ASP A 289 23.72 -2.88 5.82
CA ASP A 289 23.60 -2.42 4.42
C ASP A 289 22.41 -3.12 3.72
N VAL A 290 21.22 -3.05 4.36
CA VAL A 290 20.01 -3.78 3.95
C VAL A 290 18.84 -2.84 3.82
N VAL A 291 18.09 -3.00 2.72
CA VAL A 291 16.77 -2.45 2.52
C VAL A 291 15.78 -3.59 2.33
N ILE A 292 14.63 -3.51 3.02
CA ILE A 292 13.54 -4.46 2.85
C ILE A 292 12.26 -3.69 2.57
N VAL A 293 11.63 -3.99 1.44
CA VAL A 293 10.27 -3.55 1.14
C VAL A 293 9.33 -4.74 1.34
N LEU A 294 8.22 -4.50 2.01
CA LEU A 294 7.16 -5.50 2.22
C LEU A 294 5.81 -4.82 2.01
N THR A 295 4.96 -5.43 1.18
CA THR A 295 3.54 -5.08 1.06
C THR A 295 2.68 -6.30 1.34
N GLU A 296 1.64 -6.12 2.12
CA GLU A 296 0.80 -7.24 2.58
C GLU A 296 -0.60 -6.78 3.00
N ALA A 297 -1.51 -7.71 3.18
CA ALA A 297 -2.74 -7.54 3.93
C ALA A 297 -2.65 -8.32 5.24
N SER A 298 -2.10 -7.69 6.28
CA SER A 298 -1.87 -8.31 7.58
C SER A 298 -2.74 -7.72 8.68
N PHE A 299 -3.32 -8.58 9.49
CA PHE A 299 -4.12 -8.22 10.68
C PHE A 299 -3.37 -8.51 11.99
N THR A 300 -2.04 -8.71 11.92
CA THR A 300 -1.17 -9.08 13.06
C THR A 300 -0.44 -7.89 13.68
N ASN A 301 -0.71 -6.65 13.29
CA ASN A 301 0.07 -5.46 13.63
C ASN A 301 1.53 -5.52 13.17
N GLY A 302 1.88 -6.43 12.24
CA GLY A 302 3.18 -6.61 11.64
C GLY A 302 4.31 -7.05 12.61
N LYS A 303 4.03 -7.31 13.89
CA LYS A 303 5.04 -7.75 14.86
C LYS A 303 5.66 -9.11 14.49
N PRO A 304 4.87 -10.14 14.08
CA PRO A 304 5.46 -11.42 13.69
C PRO A 304 6.39 -11.31 12.47
N GLN A 305 5.99 -10.55 11.44
CA GLN A 305 6.80 -10.35 10.23
C GLN A 305 8.12 -9.68 10.55
N ARG A 306 8.06 -8.56 11.31
CA ARG A 306 9.25 -7.85 11.75
C ARG A 306 10.12 -8.71 12.67
N GLY A 307 9.50 -9.55 13.52
CA GLY A 307 10.22 -10.53 14.35
C GLY A 307 11.04 -11.53 13.51
N LEU A 308 10.46 -12.05 12.41
CA LEU A 308 11.23 -12.90 11.48
C LEU A 308 12.44 -12.17 10.87
N ILE A 309 12.26 -10.90 10.51
CA ILE A 309 13.34 -10.08 9.97
C ILE A 309 14.42 -9.87 11.03
N TRP A 310 14.05 -9.37 12.23
CA TRP A 310 15.01 -9.00 13.29
C TRP A 310 15.72 -10.20 13.92
N ASP A 311 14.99 -11.28 14.17
CA ASP A 311 15.44 -12.37 15.03
C ASP A 311 15.93 -13.59 14.24
N LYS A 312 15.62 -13.68 12.93
CA LYS A 312 15.98 -14.82 12.09
C LYS A 312 16.79 -14.43 10.87
N PHE A 313 16.29 -13.46 10.09
CA PHE A 313 16.91 -13.12 8.81
C PHE A 313 18.19 -12.29 8.98
N LEU A 314 18.13 -11.13 9.64
CA LEU A 314 19.32 -10.27 9.79
C LEU A 314 20.48 -10.91 10.52
N PRO A 315 20.29 -11.75 11.57
CA PRO A 315 21.39 -12.47 12.21
C PRO A 315 22.05 -13.54 11.33
N ALA A 316 21.36 -14.01 10.26
CA ALA A 316 21.91 -15.01 9.35
C ALA A 316 22.85 -14.42 8.28
N LEU A 317 22.91 -13.09 8.16
CA LEU A 317 23.74 -12.40 7.17
C LEU A 317 25.22 -12.49 7.54
N ALA A 318 26.06 -12.84 6.57
CA ALA A 318 27.52 -12.84 6.71
C ALA A 318 28.08 -11.45 6.39
N ASP A 319 29.27 -11.13 6.92
CA ASP A 319 29.92 -9.85 6.65
C ASP A 319 30.58 -9.78 5.25
N GLY A 320 30.77 -10.91 4.59
CA GLY A 320 31.34 -10.99 3.24
C GLY A 320 30.65 -12.03 2.36
N PRO A 321 31.07 -12.14 1.10
CA PRO A 321 30.53 -13.11 0.17
C PRO A 321 30.58 -14.55 0.67
N LEU A 322 29.60 -15.35 0.34
CA LEU A 322 29.49 -16.77 0.65
C LEU A 322 29.80 -17.60 -0.60
N PRO A 323 30.21 -18.85 -0.45
CA PRO A 323 30.30 -19.80 -1.57
C PRO A 323 28.92 -19.98 -2.22
N ALA A 324 28.92 -20.20 -3.54
CA ALA A 324 27.70 -20.51 -4.28
C ALA A 324 26.97 -21.70 -3.64
N SER A 325 25.65 -21.58 -3.50
CA SER A 325 24.79 -22.55 -2.82
C SER A 325 23.79 -23.18 -3.77
N LYS A 326 23.52 -24.47 -3.59
CA LYS A 326 22.39 -25.16 -4.26
C LYS A 326 21.02 -24.61 -3.80
N ASP A 327 20.97 -23.98 -2.64
CA ASP A 327 19.74 -23.37 -2.11
C ASP A 327 19.29 -22.18 -2.97
N TYR A 328 20.19 -21.60 -3.78
CA TYR A 328 19.79 -20.56 -4.74
C TYR A 328 18.84 -21.08 -5.83
N GLU A 329 19.08 -22.28 -6.34
CA GLU A 329 18.15 -22.90 -7.29
C GLU A 329 16.80 -23.23 -6.63
N LEU A 330 16.82 -23.64 -5.37
CA LEU A 330 15.60 -23.84 -4.59
C LEU A 330 14.84 -22.52 -4.39
N LEU A 331 15.55 -21.42 -4.07
CA LEU A 331 14.98 -20.09 -3.92
C LEU A 331 14.26 -19.66 -5.21
N LYS A 332 14.92 -19.72 -6.36
CA LYS A 332 14.35 -19.38 -7.67
C LYS A 332 13.08 -20.19 -7.98
N LYS A 333 13.16 -21.51 -7.76
CA LYS A 333 12.01 -22.39 -7.97
C LYS A 333 10.81 -22.02 -7.08
N LYS A 334 11.05 -21.68 -5.82
CA LYS A 334 9.99 -21.29 -4.89
C LYS A 334 9.42 -19.92 -5.25
N GLN A 335 10.26 -18.93 -5.57
CA GLN A 335 9.80 -17.60 -6.00
C GLN A 335 8.84 -17.70 -7.19
N ALA A 336 9.11 -18.57 -8.15
CA ALA A 336 8.24 -18.79 -9.30
C ALA A 336 6.93 -19.56 -8.97
N ALA A 337 6.86 -20.24 -7.83
CA ALA A 337 5.74 -21.13 -7.46
C ALA A 337 4.81 -20.55 -6.38
N TYR A 338 5.21 -19.47 -5.71
CA TYR A 338 4.36 -18.89 -4.66
C TYR A 338 3.05 -18.34 -5.24
N THR A 339 1.96 -18.70 -4.60
CA THR A 339 0.61 -18.23 -4.96
C THR A 339 -0.24 -18.12 -3.71
N LEU A 340 -1.12 -17.14 -3.67
CA LEU A 340 -2.15 -17.10 -2.64
C LEU A 340 -3.13 -18.26 -2.78
N GLU A 341 -3.89 -18.54 -1.73
CA GLU A 341 -4.79 -19.69 -1.68
C GLU A 341 -5.85 -19.63 -2.78
N LEU A 342 -5.95 -20.69 -3.55
CA LEU A 342 -6.92 -20.85 -4.63
C LEU A 342 -8.16 -21.59 -4.11
N PRO A 343 -9.37 -21.26 -4.60
CA PRO A 343 -10.59 -21.99 -4.21
C PRO A 343 -10.49 -23.48 -4.54
N ALA A 344 -10.67 -24.32 -3.54
CA ALA A 344 -10.67 -25.78 -3.71
C ALA A 344 -11.99 -26.28 -4.33
N GLY A 345 -11.93 -27.21 -5.28
CA GLY A 345 -13.13 -27.78 -5.91
C GLY A 345 -12.91 -28.28 -7.32
N LYS A 346 -13.97 -28.33 -8.13
CA LYS A 346 -13.98 -28.81 -9.52
C LYS A 346 -14.07 -27.64 -10.52
N ALA A 347 -13.66 -27.88 -11.77
CA ALA A 347 -13.74 -26.91 -12.85
C ALA A 347 -15.18 -26.69 -13.37
N ALA A 348 -16.10 -27.59 -13.10
CA ALA A 348 -17.44 -27.57 -13.67
C ALA A 348 -18.49 -28.16 -12.71
N SER A 349 -19.74 -27.75 -12.88
CA SER A 349 -20.90 -28.24 -12.17
C SER A 349 -22.06 -28.54 -13.15
N SER A 350 -22.94 -29.48 -12.76
CA SER A 350 -24.15 -29.77 -13.52
C SER A 350 -25.13 -28.56 -13.61
N VAL A 351 -25.08 -27.65 -12.63
CA VAL A 351 -25.93 -26.45 -12.59
C VAL A 351 -25.52 -25.39 -13.64
N GLU A 352 -24.28 -25.42 -14.13
CA GLU A 352 -23.80 -24.45 -15.14
C GLU A 352 -24.75 -24.32 -16.31
N LYS A 353 -25.24 -25.45 -16.85
CA LYS A 353 -26.17 -25.45 -18.02
C LYS A 353 -27.47 -24.68 -17.78
N LYS A 354 -27.82 -24.42 -16.51
CA LYS A 354 -29.05 -23.74 -16.13
C LYS A 354 -28.86 -22.24 -15.85
N ILE A 355 -27.61 -21.83 -15.59
CA ILE A 355 -27.32 -20.47 -15.12
C ILE A 355 -26.37 -19.68 -16.04
N VAL A 356 -25.55 -20.36 -16.83
CA VAL A 356 -24.65 -19.70 -17.78
C VAL A 356 -25.48 -18.90 -18.80
N GLY A 357 -25.10 -17.66 -19.05
CA GLY A 357 -25.81 -16.72 -19.91
C GLY A 357 -27.01 -16.02 -19.26
N LYS A 358 -27.39 -16.40 -18.03
CA LYS A 358 -28.47 -15.75 -17.29
C LYS A 358 -27.96 -14.60 -16.43
N LYS A 359 -28.83 -13.65 -16.14
CA LYS A 359 -28.59 -12.52 -15.27
C LYS A 359 -28.81 -12.87 -13.81
N ILE A 360 -27.85 -12.61 -12.96
CA ILE A 360 -27.94 -12.69 -11.51
C ILE A 360 -28.11 -11.25 -11.01
N VAL A 361 -29.32 -10.92 -10.56
CA VAL A 361 -29.66 -9.57 -10.12
C VAL A 361 -29.32 -9.41 -8.64
N ILE A 362 -28.45 -8.45 -8.32
CA ILE A 362 -27.99 -8.17 -6.97
C ILE A 362 -28.89 -7.10 -6.34
N PRO A 363 -29.55 -7.38 -5.21
CA PRO A 363 -30.44 -6.42 -4.56
C PRO A 363 -29.65 -5.19 -4.04
N GLY A 364 -30.16 -3.99 -4.36
CA GLY A 364 -29.43 -2.71 -4.27
C GLY A 364 -29.27 -2.09 -2.88
N LYS A 365 -29.62 -2.76 -1.76
CA LYS A 365 -29.48 -2.14 -0.42
C LYS A 365 -28.92 -3.13 0.59
N ASN A 366 -27.96 -2.62 1.41
CA ASN A 366 -27.33 -3.32 2.55
C ASN A 366 -26.49 -4.56 2.21
N VAL A 367 -25.95 -4.63 1.02
CA VAL A 367 -25.11 -5.76 0.57
C VAL A 367 -23.70 -5.27 0.32
N PRO A 368 -22.65 -5.87 0.90
CA PRO A 368 -21.27 -5.44 0.67
C PRO A 368 -20.89 -5.36 -0.80
N ILE A 369 -21.39 -6.30 -1.62
CA ILE A 369 -21.11 -6.32 -3.05
C ILE A 369 -21.79 -5.15 -3.81
N ALA A 370 -22.94 -4.68 -3.34
CA ALA A 370 -23.57 -3.47 -3.85
C ALA A 370 -22.78 -2.20 -3.48
N ASN A 371 -22.05 -2.22 -2.35
CA ASN A 371 -21.12 -1.15 -1.98
C ASN A 371 -19.90 -1.11 -2.91
N TYR A 372 -19.62 -2.20 -3.65
CA TYR A 372 -18.61 -2.24 -4.72
C TYR A 372 -19.19 -1.81 -6.07
N GLY A 373 -20.45 -1.37 -6.08
CA GLY A 373 -21.14 -0.87 -7.27
C GLY A 373 -21.74 -1.95 -8.16
N TRP A 374 -21.70 -3.23 -7.81
CA TRP A 374 -22.25 -4.31 -8.64
C TRP A 374 -23.79 -4.28 -8.60
N LYS A 375 -24.42 -4.31 -9.78
CA LYS A 375 -25.87 -4.35 -9.96
C LYS A 375 -26.35 -5.68 -10.51
N GLU A 376 -25.65 -6.22 -11.47
CA GLU A 376 -26.00 -7.44 -12.18
C GLU A 376 -24.72 -8.19 -12.58
N VAL A 377 -24.79 -9.50 -12.57
CA VAL A 377 -23.68 -10.38 -12.99
C VAL A 377 -24.24 -11.44 -13.93
N SER A 378 -23.49 -11.77 -14.99
CA SER A 378 -23.76 -12.98 -15.78
C SER A 378 -22.47 -13.77 -15.99
N LEU A 379 -22.62 -15.09 -16.16
CA LEU A 379 -21.50 -16.02 -16.29
C LEU A 379 -21.44 -16.57 -17.71
N GLU A 380 -20.24 -16.66 -18.26
CA GLU A 380 -19.96 -17.33 -19.53
C GLU A 380 -18.86 -18.37 -19.33
N LYS A 381 -19.02 -19.55 -19.90
CA LYS A 381 -18.00 -20.61 -19.84
C LYS A 381 -17.09 -20.53 -21.06
N VAL A 382 -15.78 -20.37 -20.82
CA VAL A 382 -14.76 -20.32 -21.87
C VAL A 382 -13.81 -21.52 -21.72
N GLY A 383 -14.07 -22.57 -22.48
CA GLY A 383 -13.26 -23.77 -22.42
C GLY A 383 -13.40 -24.54 -21.09
N LYS A 384 -12.34 -25.26 -20.69
CA LYS A 384 -12.39 -26.15 -19.52
C LYS A 384 -11.93 -25.50 -18.22
N GLN A 385 -11.13 -24.46 -18.29
CA GLN A 385 -10.42 -23.90 -17.13
C GLN A 385 -10.65 -22.40 -16.91
N GLN A 386 -11.58 -21.81 -17.65
CA GLN A 386 -11.87 -20.37 -17.55
C GLN A 386 -13.36 -20.12 -17.63
N MET A 387 -13.80 -19.16 -16.82
CA MET A 387 -15.11 -18.50 -16.93
C MET A 387 -14.92 -17.00 -17.08
N LEU A 388 -15.87 -16.34 -17.74
CA LEU A 388 -16.00 -14.89 -17.71
C LEU A 388 -17.18 -14.52 -16.83
N MET A 389 -16.99 -13.48 -16.02
CA MET A 389 -18.02 -12.86 -15.22
C MET A 389 -18.24 -11.45 -15.75
N HIS A 390 -19.35 -11.25 -16.45
CA HIS A 390 -19.74 -9.95 -16.96
C HIS A 390 -20.49 -9.20 -15.86
N ILE A 391 -19.97 -8.05 -15.47
CA ILE A 391 -20.46 -7.26 -14.35
C ILE A 391 -21.02 -5.95 -14.88
N VAL A 392 -22.25 -5.65 -14.50
CA VAL A 392 -22.91 -4.36 -14.71
C VAL A 392 -22.88 -3.61 -13.39
N MET A 393 -22.33 -2.39 -13.42
CA MET A 393 -22.22 -1.50 -12.26
C MET A 393 -23.52 -0.70 -12.06
N GLN A 394 -23.70 -0.13 -10.87
CA GLN A 394 -24.88 0.70 -10.56
C GLN A 394 -24.94 2.00 -11.37
N ASP A 395 -23.79 2.53 -11.79
CA ASP A 395 -23.68 3.70 -12.67
C ASP A 395 -23.89 3.38 -14.15
N GLY A 396 -24.11 2.10 -14.49
CA GLY A 396 -24.30 1.60 -15.85
C GLY A 396 -23.02 1.22 -16.57
N SER A 397 -21.85 1.47 -16.01
CA SER A 397 -20.58 0.98 -16.56
C SER A 397 -20.52 -0.55 -16.50
N THR A 398 -19.70 -1.16 -17.36
CA THR A 398 -19.56 -2.61 -17.44
C THR A 398 -18.09 -3.01 -17.55
N TYR A 399 -17.77 -4.17 -17.00
CA TYR A 399 -16.48 -4.80 -17.25
C TYR A 399 -16.59 -6.33 -17.19
N THR A 400 -15.60 -7.01 -17.71
CA THR A 400 -15.55 -8.48 -17.70
C THR A 400 -14.37 -8.96 -16.87
N GLN A 401 -14.68 -9.67 -15.81
CA GLN A 401 -13.69 -10.34 -14.97
C GLN A 401 -13.45 -11.76 -15.48
N LYS A 402 -12.21 -12.07 -15.81
CA LYS A 402 -11.79 -13.45 -16.06
C LYS A 402 -11.67 -14.20 -14.73
N LEU A 403 -12.14 -15.43 -14.69
CA LEU A 403 -12.01 -16.33 -13.54
C LEU A 403 -11.22 -17.57 -13.98
N GLY A 404 -10.08 -17.82 -13.34
CA GLY A 404 -9.26 -19.00 -13.61
C GLY A 404 -9.60 -20.18 -12.73
N TYR A 405 -9.56 -21.40 -13.25
CA TYR A 405 -9.62 -22.61 -12.46
C TYR A 405 -8.21 -23.10 -12.10
N ARG A 406 -7.89 -23.13 -10.81
CA ARG A 406 -6.54 -23.44 -10.29
C ARG A 406 -5.44 -22.47 -10.75
N ASN A 407 -5.82 -21.29 -11.15
CA ASN A 407 -4.93 -20.19 -11.48
C ASN A 407 -5.65 -18.87 -11.24
N TRP A 408 -4.89 -17.80 -11.17
CA TRP A 408 -5.39 -16.43 -11.12
C TRP A 408 -5.49 -15.87 -12.53
N GLU A 409 -6.60 -15.19 -12.81
CA GLU A 409 -6.80 -14.45 -14.06
C GLU A 409 -7.06 -12.98 -13.74
N THR A 410 -6.21 -12.11 -14.27
CA THR A 410 -6.29 -10.66 -14.04
C THR A 410 -7.12 -9.98 -15.11
N SER A 411 -7.95 -9.03 -14.68
CA SER A 411 -8.74 -8.18 -15.55
C SER A 411 -8.71 -6.74 -15.04
N GLU A 412 -8.77 -5.80 -15.97
CA GLU A 412 -9.06 -4.40 -15.63
C GLU A 412 -10.50 -4.28 -15.16
N ILE A 413 -10.72 -3.50 -14.10
CA ILE A 413 -12.03 -3.27 -13.51
C ILE A 413 -12.55 -1.86 -13.82
N ALA A 414 -13.87 -1.71 -13.94
CA ALA A 414 -14.49 -0.41 -14.00
C ALA A 414 -14.46 0.25 -12.61
N GLY A 415 -13.98 1.49 -12.56
CA GLY A 415 -13.94 2.27 -11.33
C GLY A 415 -12.87 1.84 -10.33
N TYR A 416 -13.03 2.27 -9.09
CA TYR A 416 -12.05 2.05 -8.03
C TYR A 416 -12.27 0.73 -7.30
N PRO A 417 -11.18 0.06 -6.88
CA PRO A 417 -11.29 -1.06 -5.94
C PRO A 417 -11.97 -0.66 -4.63
N PRO A 418 -12.56 -1.62 -3.91
CA PRO A 418 -13.11 -1.34 -2.58
C PRO A 418 -12.04 -0.78 -1.64
N TYR A 419 -12.30 0.38 -1.05
CA TYR A 419 -11.35 1.07 -0.21
C TYR A 419 -11.46 0.63 1.25
N SER A 420 -10.31 0.34 1.89
CA SER A 420 -10.25 -0.30 3.18
C SER A 420 -10.48 0.61 4.39
N LEU A 421 -10.11 1.89 4.30
CA LEU A 421 -10.11 2.78 5.45
C LEU A 421 -11.26 3.78 5.44
N ASN A 422 -11.97 3.93 4.33
CA ASN A 422 -13.06 4.88 4.26
C ASN A 422 -14.09 4.52 3.19
N PRO A 423 -15.40 4.47 3.55
CA PRO A 423 -16.49 4.23 2.60
C PRO A 423 -16.81 5.45 1.72
N ILE A 424 -16.14 6.59 1.87
CA ILE A 424 -16.53 7.84 1.23
C ILE A 424 -15.80 8.02 -0.09
N ASP A 425 -16.55 8.58 -1.05
CA ASP A 425 -16.23 8.86 -2.43
C ASP A 425 -15.05 9.80 -2.70
N TRP A 426 -13.92 9.68 -2.02
CA TRP A 426 -12.82 10.58 -2.30
C TRP A 426 -11.51 9.87 -2.63
N LYS A 427 -11.63 9.05 -3.65
CA LYS A 427 -10.54 8.40 -4.34
C LYS A 427 -9.95 9.30 -5.43
N LYS A 428 -10.20 10.62 -5.35
CA LYS A 428 -9.66 11.60 -6.28
C LYS A 428 -8.13 11.60 -6.24
N GLY A 429 -7.51 11.80 -7.39
CA GLY A 429 -6.05 11.81 -7.56
C GLY A 429 -5.44 10.43 -7.81
N LEU A 430 -6.23 9.37 -7.78
CA LEU A 430 -5.80 8.05 -8.23
C LEU A 430 -6.26 7.83 -9.66
N GLU A 431 -5.33 7.51 -10.53
CA GLU A 431 -5.58 7.22 -11.93
C GLU A 431 -5.39 5.72 -12.16
N GLY A 432 -6.36 5.12 -12.87
CA GLY A 432 -6.26 3.72 -13.31
C GLY A 432 -5.17 3.52 -14.36
N PRO A 433 -5.09 2.32 -14.92
CA PRO A 433 -6.04 1.23 -14.75
C PRO A 433 -5.93 0.53 -13.40
N PHE A 434 -7.07 0.04 -12.88
CA PHE A 434 -7.13 -0.79 -11.68
C PHE A 434 -7.47 -2.22 -12.07
N TYR A 435 -6.94 -3.18 -11.30
CA TYR A 435 -7.04 -4.58 -11.65
C TYR A 435 -7.56 -5.43 -10.49
N ALA A 436 -8.36 -6.43 -10.85
CA ALA A 436 -8.70 -7.55 -9.97
C ALA A 436 -8.24 -8.85 -10.59
N SER A 437 -7.62 -9.70 -9.80
CA SER A 437 -7.31 -11.07 -10.16
C SER A 437 -8.29 -12.00 -9.50
N ALA A 438 -8.86 -12.94 -10.26
CA ALA A 438 -9.87 -13.81 -9.73
C ALA A 438 -9.65 -15.28 -10.13
N SER A 439 -10.09 -16.14 -9.22
CA SER A 439 -10.09 -17.60 -9.39
C SER A 439 -11.43 -18.19 -8.99
N TYR A 440 -11.76 -19.37 -9.50
CA TYR A 440 -13.00 -20.06 -9.18
C TYR A 440 -12.84 -21.56 -8.99
N SER A 441 -13.82 -22.12 -8.30
CA SER A 441 -14.06 -23.56 -8.28
C SER A 441 -15.54 -23.86 -8.03
N TRP A 442 -15.94 -25.09 -8.30
CA TRP A 442 -17.27 -25.58 -8.01
C TRP A 442 -17.25 -26.66 -6.93
N GLU A 443 -18.18 -26.53 -5.98
CA GLU A 443 -18.56 -27.59 -5.05
C GLU A 443 -20.07 -27.86 -5.16
N LYS A 444 -20.47 -28.96 -5.79
CA LYS A 444 -21.87 -29.25 -6.13
C LYS A 444 -22.50 -28.09 -6.91
N ASN A 445 -23.51 -27.42 -6.34
CA ASN A 445 -24.20 -26.27 -6.93
C ASN A 445 -23.63 -24.91 -6.46
N THR A 446 -22.52 -24.90 -5.72
CA THR A 446 -21.90 -23.68 -5.23
C THR A 446 -20.69 -23.34 -6.08
N LEU A 447 -20.70 -22.14 -6.69
CA LEU A 447 -19.54 -21.53 -7.29
C LEU A 447 -18.79 -20.75 -6.21
N ASN A 448 -17.56 -21.12 -5.93
CA ASN A 448 -16.65 -20.36 -5.06
C ASN A 448 -15.80 -19.47 -5.93
N THR A 449 -15.81 -18.17 -5.67
CA THR A 449 -14.95 -17.19 -6.36
C THR A 449 -14.14 -16.41 -5.35
N SER A 450 -12.85 -16.21 -5.67
CA SER A 450 -11.93 -15.37 -4.88
C SER A 450 -11.40 -14.26 -5.75
N PHE A 451 -11.37 -13.05 -5.22
CA PHE A 451 -10.89 -11.85 -5.89
C PHE A 451 -9.83 -11.18 -5.02
N HIS A 452 -8.69 -10.83 -5.62
CA HIS A 452 -7.70 -9.92 -5.04
C HIS A 452 -7.60 -8.67 -5.91
N TYR A 453 -7.77 -7.51 -5.30
CA TYR A 453 -7.55 -6.23 -5.96
C TYR A 453 -6.06 -5.89 -5.86
N VAL A 454 -5.31 -6.20 -6.91
CA VAL A 454 -3.83 -6.22 -6.87
C VAL A 454 -3.17 -4.86 -6.63
N ASN A 455 -3.92 -3.77 -6.78
CA ASN A 455 -3.47 -2.41 -6.42
C ASN A 455 -3.74 -2.04 -4.95
N TRP A 456 -4.43 -2.92 -4.21
CA TRP A 456 -4.89 -2.73 -2.83
C TRP A 456 -4.62 -3.95 -1.96
N VAL A 457 -5.06 -3.85 -0.71
CA VAL A 457 -5.00 -4.94 0.27
C VAL A 457 -6.30 -5.75 0.32
N THR A 458 -7.31 -5.38 -0.46
CA THR A 458 -8.65 -5.95 -0.35
C THR A 458 -8.75 -7.28 -1.09
N SER A 459 -9.27 -8.29 -0.42
CA SER A 459 -9.73 -9.52 -1.03
C SER A 459 -11.20 -9.80 -0.68
N ILE A 460 -11.91 -10.45 -1.60
CA ILE A 460 -13.32 -10.82 -1.46
C ILE A 460 -13.46 -12.29 -1.86
N HIS A 461 -14.18 -13.05 -1.04
CA HIS A 461 -14.57 -14.40 -1.36
C HIS A 461 -16.08 -14.49 -1.41
N ILE A 462 -16.62 -15.05 -2.49
CA ILE A 462 -18.06 -15.18 -2.70
C ILE A 462 -18.40 -16.63 -3.00
N GLN A 463 -19.31 -17.18 -2.22
CA GLN A 463 -19.95 -18.45 -2.50
C GLN A 463 -21.33 -18.16 -3.13
N TRP A 464 -21.51 -18.59 -4.36
CA TRP A 464 -22.74 -18.46 -5.13
C TRP A 464 -23.47 -19.81 -5.11
N LYS A 465 -24.35 -20.03 -4.15
CA LYS A 465 -25.10 -21.28 -4.00
C LYS A 465 -26.38 -21.21 -4.82
N PHE A 466 -26.36 -21.83 -5.98
CA PHE A 466 -27.50 -21.86 -6.89
C PHE A 466 -28.55 -22.88 -6.48
N ALA A 467 -29.84 -22.52 -6.60
CA ALA A 467 -30.94 -23.42 -6.50
C ALA A 467 -30.88 -24.50 -7.62
N ALA A 468 -31.39 -25.68 -7.36
CA ALA A 468 -31.31 -26.80 -8.31
C ALA A 468 -32.06 -26.53 -9.65
N ASP A 469 -33.05 -25.63 -9.64
CA ASP A 469 -33.77 -25.17 -10.84
C ASP A 469 -33.06 -24.06 -11.59
N GLY A 470 -32.02 -23.44 -10.99
CA GLY A 470 -31.25 -22.33 -11.57
C GLY A 470 -31.98 -21.00 -11.63
N LYS A 471 -33.00 -20.78 -10.76
CA LYS A 471 -33.80 -19.54 -10.75
C LYS A 471 -33.42 -18.57 -9.63
N SER A 472 -32.63 -19.01 -8.65
CA SER A 472 -32.13 -18.16 -7.58
C SER A 472 -30.71 -18.58 -7.16
N ALA A 473 -30.03 -17.67 -6.47
CA ALA A 473 -28.74 -17.91 -5.84
C ALA A 473 -28.69 -17.23 -4.48
N GLU A 474 -28.18 -17.97 -3.48
CA GLU A 474 -27.76 -17.42 -2.20
C GLU A 474 -26.28 -17.08 -2.28
N LEU A 475 -25.91 -15.81 -2.08
CA LEU A 475 -24.54 -15.35 -2.05
C LEU A 475 -24.06 -15.21 -0.60
N SER A 476 -23.01 -15.92 -0.25
CA SER A 476 -22.29 -15.68 1.01
C SER A 476 -20.98 -14.97 0.70
N ILE A 477 -20.84 -13.75 1.21
CA ILE A 477 -19.76 -12.84 0.88
C ILE A 477 -18.90 -12.60 2.11
N THR A 478 -17.59 -12.78 1.98
CA THR A 478 -16.59 -12.39 2.97
C THR A 478 -15.61 -11.39 2.39
N ASN A 479 -15.13 -10.49 3.24
CA ASN A 479 -14.12 -9.50 2.90
C ASN A 479 -13.07 -9.49 4.02
N ASN A 480 -11.80 -9.55 3.66
CA ASN A 480 -10.71 -9.58 4.64
C ASN A 480 -10.70 -8.38 5.58
N LEU A 481 -11.08 -7.18 5.10
CA LEU A 481 -11.13 -5.95 5.90
C LEU A 481 -12.29 -5.92 6.89
N ALA A 482 -13.34 -6.68 6.64
CA ALA A 482 -14.46 -6.87 7.56
C ALA A 482 -14.21 -8.03 8.55
N LYS A 483 -12.96 -8.42 8.77
CA LYS A 483 -12.57 -9.57 9.61
C LYS A 483 -13.27 -10.85 9.19
N ASN A 484 -13.45 -11.05 7.88
CA ASN A 484 -14.13 -12.18 7.27
C ASN A 484 -15.57 -12.41 7.79
N LYS A 485 -16.25 -11.33 8.21
CA LYS A 485 -17.67 -11.42 8.56
C LYS A 485 -18.45 -11.83 7.32
N VAL A 486 -19.22 -12.93 7.44
CA VAL A 486 -20.09 -13.42 6.36
C VAL A 486 -21.33 -12.56 6.25
N VAL A 487 -21.64 -12.11 5.04
CA VAL A 487 -22.91 -11.46 4.71
C VAL A 487 -23.61 -12.29 3.64
N THR A 488 -24.87 -12.66 3.90
CA THR A 488 -25.67 -13.50 3.00
C THR A 488 -26.74 -12.68 2.30
N VAL A 489 -26.95 -12.96 1.01
CA VAL A 489 -27.87 -12.24 0.13
C VAL A 489 -28.57 -13.19 -0.83
N GLU A 490 -29.87 -13.07 -0.95
CA GLU A 490 -30.67 -13.77 -1.96
C GLU A 490 -30.72 -12.96 -3.27
N CYS A 491 -30.40 -13.63 -4.37
CA CYS A 491 -30.41 -13.08 -5.73
C CYS A 491 -31.37 -13.85 -6.63
N LYS A 492 -32.03 -13.13 -7.54
CA LYS A 492 -32.79 -13.76 -8.64
C LYS A 492 -31.87 -14.08 -9.79
N VAL A 493 -32.16 -15.17 -10.50
CA VAL A 493 -31.48 -15.59 -11.73
C VAL A 493 -32.53 -15.59 -12.85
N GLU A 494 -32.38 -14.68 -13.81
CA GLU A 494 -33.33 -14.38 -14.89
C GLU A 494 -32.77 -14.75 -16.27
#